data_16093aa2aba8b61480be8c3fe0e76363
#
_entry.id   16093aa2aba8b61480be8c3fe0e76363
#
_cell.length_a   1.000
_cell.length_b   1.000
_cell.length_c   1.000
_cell.angle_alpha   90.00
_cell.angle_beta   90.00
_cell.angle_gamma   90.00
#
_symmetry.space_group_name_H-M   'P 1'
#
loop_
_entity.id
_entity.type
_entity.pdbx_description
1 polymer ?
#
loop_
_entity_poly.entity_id
_entity_poly.type
_entity_poly.pdbx_seq_one_letter_code
_entity_poly.pdbx_strand_id
1 'polypeptide(L)'
;VYLSEDLVEMVKKDYLKQIHPKWKHRKLTAREAVNGCQLEDGNKLGPMDLKTSPGLPYVTRGEKKPDLLTPEGDMQGKCKEQYDARLEALAKGEIPPSLWKDFPKDEILQKDKTRHITIPPFDFQIFVREHLGTAAEEFRRCQLDWGSAIGIDPECPEWHALACRFKLLCDGVMDLDFKNFDGSIPAQLIIAAVEILASFYPEHDKAAVSAIAEELVFTTSVVEDQKYQKGHGNPSGSPLTDVVNTIGLNLALRFAAYLEGVRFADEQTLVGYGDDALVGRLKGKQGLSFAQWQSALAQIGMNVTPADKTSETQEYREIEEVQFLKRKFVPSEEFDGDYVAVIDKATIGKILLFCKKDATMTSLWKARARAAVVFS
;
A
#
# COMPACT_ATOMS: atom_id res chain seq x y z
N VAL A 1 17.79 -8.34 -7.64
CA VAL A 1 17.81 -7.98 -9.08
C VAL A 1 18.05 -6.49 -9.18
N TYR A 2 18.94 -6.06 -10.06
CA TYR A 2 19.18 -4.65 -10.37
C TYR A 2 18.42 -4.29 -11.64
N LEU A 3 17.57 -3.28 -11.58
CA LEU A 3 16.79 -2.80 -12.72
C LEU A 3 17.55 -1.72 -13.49
N SER A 4 17.34 -1.63 -14.80
CA SER A 4 17.86 -0.52 -15.60
C SER A 4 17.28 0.80 -15.12
N GLU A 5 18.14 1.76 -14.74
CA GLU A 5 17.74 3.08 -14.27
C GLU A 5 16.95 3.84 -15.34
N ASP A 6 17.40 3.78 -16.60
CA ASP A 6 16.72 4.42 -17.72
C ASP A 6 15.29 3.88 -17.89
N LEU A 7 15.12 2.56 -17.74
CA LEU A 7 13.80 1.96 -17.85
C LEU A 7 12.91 2.29 -16.65
N VAL A 8 13.46 2.31 -15.43
CA VAL A 8 12.74 2.76 -14.23
C VAL A 8 12.26 4.22 -14.40
N GLU A 9 13.14 5.09 -14.87
CA GLU A 9 12.79 6.49 -15.13
C GLU A 9 11.73 6.63 -16.23
N MET A 10 11.80 5.80 -17.26
CA MET A 10 10.80 5.79 -18.34
C MET A 10 9.42 5.35 -17.84
N VAL A 11 9.33 4.28 -17.07
CA VAL A 11 8.03 3.81 -16.52
C VAL A 11 7.49 4.76 -15.46
N LYS A 12 8.35 5.41 -14.68
CA LYS A 12 7.98 6.48 -13.75
C LYS A 12 7.33 7.65 -14.49
N LYS A 13 7.96 8.14 -15.55
CA LYS A 13 7.41 9.22 -16.39
C LYS A 13 6.11 8.81 -17.07
N ASP A 14 5.98 7.56 -17.51
CA ASP A 14 4.75 7.06 -18.11
C ASP A 14 3.61 7.02 -17.09
N TYR A 15 3.88 6.56 -15.88
CA TYR A 15 2.88 6.53 -14.81
C TYR A 15 2.49 7.95 -14.34
N LEU A 16 3.43 8.87 -14.23
CA LEU A 16 3.16 10.26 -13.85
C LEU A 16 2.19 10.98 -14.82
N LYS A 17 2.10 10.56 -16.08
CA LYS A 17 1.10 11.11 -17.02
C LYS A 17 -0.35 10.78 -16.64
N GLN A 18 -0.54 9.74 -15.85
CA GLN A 18 -1.86 9.30 -15.36
C GLN A 18 -2.25 9.95 -14.03
N ILE A 19 -1.26 10.50 -13.32
CA ILE A 19 -1.45 11.06 -11.98
C ILE A 19 -1.68 12.57 -12.07
N HIS A 20 -2.80 13.02 -11.53
CA HIS A 20 -3.19 14.43 -11.53
C HIS A 20 -3.62 14.86 -10.13
N PRO A 21 -2.66 15.24 -9.24
CA PRO A 21 -2.96 15.66 -7.88
C PRO A 21 -3.97 16.82 -7.86
N LYS A 22 -4.97 16.71 -6.99
CA LYS A 22 -6.03 17.71 -6.83
C LYS A 22 -5.83 18.56 -5.59
N TRP A 23 -5.02 18.06 -4.64
CA TRP A 23 -4.74 18.74 -3.39
C TRP A 23 -3.57 19.70 -3.53
N LYS A 24 -3.57 20.74 -2.69
CA LYS A 24 -2.41 21.61 -2.51
C LYS A 24 -1.49 21.01 -1.45
N HIS A 25 -0.39 20.42 -1.90
CA HIS A 25 0.56 19.76 -1.02
C HIS A 25 1.59 20.74 -0.49
N ARG A 26 1.90 20.61 0.79
CA ARG A 26 2.99 21.30 1.46
C ARG A 26 3.62 20.39 2.51
N LYS A 27 4.84 20.68 2.88
CA LYS A 27 5.45 20.08 4.07
C LYS A 27 4.63 20.46 5.30
N LEU A 28 4.40 19.51 6.19
CA LEU A 28 3.72 19.73 7.47
C LEU A 28 4.73 20.11 8.55
N THR A 29 4.27 20.71 9.63
CA THR A 29 5.02 20.72 10.88
C THR A 29 4.90 19.35 11.56
N ALA A 30 5.84 19.00 12.45
CA ALA A 30 5.77 17.75 13.18
C ALA A 30 4.47 17.63 14.01
N ARG A 31 3.99 18.75 14.59
CA ARG A 31 2.71 18.82 15.31
C ARG A 31 1.51 18.52 14.39
N GLU A 32 1.48 19.08 13.19
CA GLU A 32 0.45 18.76 12.18
C GLU A 32 0.53 17.31 11.72
N ALA A 33 1.73 16.78 11.58
CA ALA A 33 1.92 15.37 11.26
C ALA A 33 1.33 14.44 12.33
N VAL A 34 1.41 14.79 13.60
CA VAL A 34 0.83 14.04 14.73
C VAL A 34 -0.68 14.23 14.84
N ASN A 35 -1.12 15.48 14.91
CA ASN A 35 -2.51 15.83 15.23
C ASN A 35 -3.44 15.83 14.01
N GLY A 36 -2.87 15.75 12.80
CA GLY A 36 -3.59 16.07 11.59
C GLY A 36 -3.76 17.58 11.41
N CYS A 37 -4.23 17.97 10.24
CA CYS A 37 -4.49 19.38 9.93
C CYS A 37 -5.56 19.53 8.84
N GLN A 38 -6.08 20.73 8.72
CA GLN A 38 -6.86 21.14 7.57
C GLN A 38 -5.91 21.87 6.60
N LEU A 39 -6.01 21.54 5.31
CA LEU A 39 -5.25 22.19 4.25
C LEU A 39 -6.02 23.41 3.74
N GLU A 40 -5.30 24.32 3.07
CA GLU A 40 -5.87 25.57 2.54
C GLU A 40 -7.00 25.36 1.53
N ASP A 41 -6.99 24.23 0.82
CA ASP A 41 -8.00 23.83 -0.15
C ASP A 41 -9.21 23.12 0.47
N GLY A 42 -9.29 23.07 1.81
CA GLY A 42 -10.37 22.42 2.56
C GLY A 42 -10.20 20.92 2.79
N ASN A 43 -9.18 20.29 2.20
CA ASN A 43 -8.87 18.88 2.45
C ASN A 43 -8.33 18.68 3.87
N LYS A 44 -8.48 17.46 4.41
CA LYS A 44 -8.07 17.12 5.76
C LYS A 44 -7.11 15.95 5.78
N LEU A 45 -6.05 16.08 6.57
CA LEU A 45 -5.24 14.97 7.06
C LEU A 45 -5.71 14.64 8.49
N GLY A 46 -6.16 13.40 8.74
CA GLY A 46 -6.55 12.95 10.09
C GLY A 46 -5.34 12.82 11.03
N PRO A 47 -5.53 12.70 12.35
CA PRO A 47 -4.44 12.46 13.31
C PRO A 47 -3.79 11.10 13.12
N MET A 48 -2.57 10.93 13.63
CA MET A 48 -1.92 9.62 13.71
C MET A 48 -2.64 8.69 14.69
N ASP A 49 -2.65 7.39 14.38
CA ASP A 49 -3.10 6.39 15.35
C ASP A 49 -2.05 6.21 16.45
N LEU A 50 -2.36 6.72 17.63
CA LEU A 50 -1.50 6.65 18.81
C LEU A 50 -1.64 5.33 19.58
N LYS A 51 -2.55 4.42 19.17
CA LYS A 51 -2.74 3.11 19.82
C LYS A 51 -1.79 2.05 19.30
N THR A 52 -1.12 2.29 18.18
CA THR A 52 -0.15 1.37 17.59
C THR A 52 1.22 1.48 18.25
N SER A 53 2.10 0.49 18.01
CA SER A 53 3.44 0.46 18.59
C SER A 53 4.30 1.68 18.18
N PRO A 54 5.10 2.24 19.10
CA PRO A 54 6.04 3.31 18.79
C PRO A 54 7.35 2.81 18.14
N GLY A 55 7.56 1.49 18.04
CA GLY A 55 8.81 0.93 17.54
C GLY A 55 9.98 1.04 18.52
N LEU A 56 11.19 0.77 18.02
CA LEU A 56 12.43 0.91 18.81
C LEU A 56 12.92 2.38 18.80
N PRO A 57 13.59 2.82 19.88
CA PRO A 57 13.89 2.10 21.12
C PRO A 57 12.75 2.16 22.15
N TYR A 58 11.65 2.80 21.85
CA TYR A 58 10.60 3.17 22.81
C TYR A 58 9.90 1.95 23.41
N VAL A 59 9.57 0.96 22.57
CA VAL A 59 8.86 -0.24 23.04
C VAL A 59 9.65 -1.06 24.05
N THR A 60 10.98 -1.08 23.98
CA THR A 60 11.83 -1.76 24.96
C THR A 60 11.91 -1.05 26.31
N ARG A 61 11.52 0.23 26.34
CA ARG A 61 11.42 1.06 27.54
C ARG A 61 10.01 1.05 28.15
N GLY A 62 9.07 0.31 27.54
CA GLY A 62 7.68 0.27 27.96
C GLY A 62 6.88 1.52 27.58
N GLU A 63 7.45 2.42 26.77
CA GLU A 63 6.81 3.67 26.33
C GLU A 63 5.79 3.39 25.22
N LYS A 64 4.69 4.14 25.25
CA LYS A 64 3.66 4.18 24.18
C LYS A 64 3.74 5.52 23.46
N LYS A 65 3.15 5.63 22.28
CA LYS A 65 3.15 6.89 21.51
C LYS A 65 2.66 8.11 22.29
N PRO A 66 1.56 8.04 23.11
CA PRO A 66 1.16 9.17 23.91
C PRO A 66 2.21 9.64 24.92
N ASP A 67 3.04 8.73 25.48
CA ASP A 67 4.08 9.07 26.46
C ASP A 67 5.22 9.87 25.82
N LEU A 68 5.34 9.84 24.50
CA LEU A 68 6.37 10.50 23.69
C LEU A 68 5.94 11.89 23.19
N LEU A 69 4.74 12.33 23.56
CA LEU A 69 4.14 13.57 23.10
C LEU A 69 3.67 14.42 24.28
N THR A 70 3.76 15.74 24.11
CA THR A 70 3.05 16.69 25.00
C THR A 70 1.54 16.66 24.75
N PRO A 71 0.70 17.21 25.62
CA PRO A 71 -0.73 17.34 25.38
C PRO A 71 -1.09 18.07 24.07
N GLU A 72 -0.23 18.98 23.62
CA GLU A 72 -0.38 19.74 22.37
C GLU A 72 0.06 18.95 21.12
N GLY A 73 0.69 17.77 21.30
CA GLY A 73 1.16 16.90 20.23
C GLY A 73 2.60 17.17 19.76
N ASP A 74 3.38 17.93 20.55
CA ASP A 74 4.82 18.07 20.27
C ASP A 74 5.60 16.86 20.80
N MET A 75 6.64 16.47 20.07
CA MET A 75 7.55 15.43 20.54
C MET A 75 8.28 15.85 21.82
N GLN A 76 8.45 14.90 22.76
CA GLN A 76 9.20 15.09 23.98
C GLN A 76 10.14 13.92 24.27
N GLY A 77 11.05 14.13 25.22
CA GLY A 77 11.97 13.11 25.72
C GLY A 77 12.79 12.46 24.59
N LYS A 78 12.90 11.14 24.65
CA LYS A 78 13.72 10.38 23.70
C LYS A 78 13.26 10.52 22.24
N CYS A 79 11.97 10.70 22.00
CA CYS A 79 11.45 10.90 20.63
C CYS A 79 11.98 12.20 20.03
N LYS A 80 11.96 13.29 20.80
CA LYS A 80 12.51 14.58 20.34
C LYS A 80 14.01 14.48 20.09
N GLU A 81 14.76 13.85 21.00
CA GLU A 81 16.21 13.64 20.81
C GLU A 81 16.54 12.86 19.54
N GLN A 82 15.80 11.76 19.25
CA GLN A 82 16.04 10.96 18.04
C GLN A 82 15.66 11.73 16.79
N TYR A 83 14.57 12.49 16.83
CA TYR A 83 14.14 13.33 15.71
C TYR A 83 15.17 14.42 15.40
N ASP A 84 15.69 15.12 16.44
CA ASP A 84 16.73 16.15 16.25
C ASP A 84 18.04 15.56 15.72
N ALA A 85 18.46 14.40 16.22
CA ALA A 85 19.62 13.69 15.71
C ALA A 85 19.45 13.29 14.24
N ARG A 86 18.21 12.95 13.82
CA ARG A 86 17.87 12.71 12.41
C ARG A 86 18.10 13.95 11.56
N LEU A 87 17.60 15.10 11.99
CA LEU A 87 17.78 16.36 11.26
C LEU A 87 19.27 16.77 11.18
N GLU A 88 20.03 16.57 12.26
CA GLU A 88 21.48 16.84 12.28
C GLU A 88 22.26 15.93 11.31
N ALA A 89 21.91 14.64 11.24
CA ALA A 89 22.53 13.72 10.28
C ALA A 89 22.23 14.14 8.84
N LEU A 90 20.98 14.47 8.53
CA LEU A 90 20.59 14.96 7.19
C LEU A 90 21.31 16.24 6.81
N ALA A 91 21.49 17.18 7.74
CA ALA A 91 22.24 18.41 7.50
C ALA A 91 23.72 18.16 7.14
N LYS A 92 24.27 17.01 7.56
CA LYS A 92 25.62 16.55 7.21
C LYS A 92 25.65 15.69 5.94
N GLY A 93 24.51 15.43 5.33
CA GLY A 93 24.40 14.50 4.19
C GLY A 93 24.49 13.04 4.56
N GLU A 94 24.22 12.71 5.84
CA GLU A 94 24.22 11.36 6.36
C GLU A 94 22.78 10.85 6.51
N ILE A 95 22.58 9.54 6.32
CA ILE A 95 21.31 8.90 6.61
C ILE A 95 21.31 8.45 8.07
N PRO A 96 20.37 8.93 8.89
CA PRO A 96 20.32 8.57 10.28
C PRO A 96 20.01 7.06 10.44
N PRO A 97 20.75 6.37 11.32
CA PRO A 97 20.50 4.95 11.55
C PRO A 97 19.16 4.75 12.27
N SER A 98 18.19 4.18 11.60
CA SER A 98 16.94 3.73 12.21
C SER A 98 16.99 2.24 12.51
N LEU A 99 16.51 1.86 13.69
CA LEU A 99 16.37 0.47 14.06
C LEU A 99 14.89 0.10 14.15
N TRP A 100 14.45 -0.78 13.26
CA TRP A 100 13.06 -1.21 13.18
C TRP A 100 12.85 -2.49 13.99
N LYS A 101 11.63 -2.75 14.40
CA LYS A 101 11.28 -3.96 15.17
C LYS A 101 10.34 -4.84 14.38
N ASP A 102 10.71 -6.10 14.22
CA ASP A 102 9.81 -7.10 13.68
C ASP A 102 8.95 -7.71 14.79
N PHE A 103 7.66 -7.79 14.50
CA PHE A 103 6.67 -8.48 15.34
C PHE A 103 5.96 -9.56 14.53
N PRO A 104 5.72 -10.73 15.11
CA PRO A 104 4.85 -11.70 14.50
C PRO A 104 3.42 -11.13 14.39
N LYS A 105 2.82 -11.26 13.22
CA LYS A 105 1.44 -10.84 13.00
C LYS A 105 0.49 -11.87 13.63
N ASP A 106 -0.39 -11.38 14.50
CA ASP A 106 -1.43 -12.22 15.11
C ASP A 106 -2.55 -12.45 14.08
N GLU A 107 -2.44 -13.56 13.34
CA GLU A 107 -3.40 -13.96 12.32
C GLU A 107 -3.54 -15.48 12.25
N ILE A 108 -4.71 -15.95 11.84
CA ILE A 108 -4.97 -17.36 11.69
C ILE A 108 -4.60 -17.79 10.28
N LEU A 109 -3.59 -18.63 10.17
CA LEU A 109 -3.08 -19.17 8.92
C LEU A 109 -3.39 -20.68 8.83
N GLN A 110 -3.64 -21.16 7.62
CA GLN A 110 -3.85 -22.60 7.35
C GLN A 110 -2.54 -23.40 7.30
N LYS A 111 -1.38 -22.73 7.32
CA LYS A 111 -0.06 -23.31 7.23
C LYS A 111 0.80 -22.80 8.36
N ASP A 112 1.77 -23.59 8.81
CA ASP A 112 2.82 -23.20 9.76
C ASP A 112 3.74 -22.15 9.14
N LYS A 113 3.25 -20.93 9.01
CA LYS A 113 3.98 -19.78 8.48
C LYS A 113 3.60 -18.55 9.29
N THR A 114 4.59 -17.96 9.96
CA THR A 114 4.42 -16.68 10.64
C THR A 114 4.73 -15.54 9.68
N ARG A 115 3.83 -14.56 9.60
CA ARG A 115 4.09 -13.28 8.93
C ARG A 115 4.60 -12.28 9.96
N HIS A 116 5.53 -11.43 9.55
CA HIS A 116 6.06 -10.37 10.41
C HIS A 116 5.59 -9.00 9.93
N ILE A 117 5.40 -8.11 10.89
CA ILE A 117 5.20 -6.67 10.66
C ILE A 117 6.47 -5.97 11.10
N THR A 118 7.10 -5.24 10.21
CA THR A 118 8.32 -4.47 10.48
C THR A 118 7.93 -3.04 10.85
N ILE A 119 8.06 -2.66 12.11
CA ILE A 119 7.58 -1.38 12.66
C ILE A 119 8.73 -0.40 12.80
N PRO A 120 8.64 0.80 12.18
CA PRO A 120 9.63 1.86 12.31
C PRO A 120 9.56 2.58 13.65
N PRO A 121 10.66 3.27 14.06
CA PRO A 121 10.64 4.20 15.18
C PRO A 121 9.59 5.31 15.00
N PHE A 122 9.03 5.80 16.10
CA PHE A 122 7.97 6.81 16.06
C PHE A 122 8.44 8.15 15.48
N ASP A 123 9.67 8.57 15.78
CA ASP A 123 10.29 9.74 15.16
C ASP A 123 10.35 9.64 13.63
N PHE A 124 10.68 8.45 13.07
CA PHE A 124 10.62 8.21 11.64
C PHE A 124 9.20 8.26 11.10
N GLN A 125 8.21 7.70 11.82
CA GLN A 125 6.81 7.78 11.41
C GLN A 125 6.33 9.23 11.26
N ILE A 126 6.71 10.09 12.22
CA ILE A 126 6.41 11.53 12.19
C ILE A 126 7.13 12.20 11.01
N PHE A 127 8.42 11.91 10.85
CA PHE A 127 9.25 12.47 9.77
C PHE A 127 8.70 12.15 8.36
N VAL A 128 8.31 10.88 8.12
CA VAL A 128 7.68 10.48 6.85
C VAL A 128 6.39 11.24 6.61
N ARG A 129 5.56 11.34 7.65
CA ARG A 129 4.26 11.98 7.53
C ARG A 129 4.35 13.50 7.34
N GLU A 130 5.37 14.13 7.92
CA GLU A 130 5.69 15.54 7.73
C GLU A 130 6.01 15.85 6.26
N HIS A 131 6.78 14.99 5.61
CA HIS A 131 7.26 15.23 4.25
C HIS A 131 6.34 14.69 3.15
N LEU A 132 5.66 13.56 3.39
CA LEU A 132 4.89 12.85 2.37
C LEU A 132 3.42 12.56 2.77
N GLY A 133 3.00 12.97 3.96
CA GLY A 133 1.72 12.57 4.54
C GLY A 133 0.51 13.05 3.75
N THR A 134 0.52 14.26 3.20
CA THR A 134 -0.60 14.80 2.43
C THR A 134 -0.74 14.11 1.07
N ALA A 135 0.37 13.82 0.38
CA ALA A 135 0.36 13.08 -0.87
C ALA A 135 -0.13 11.64 -0.67
N ALA A 136 0.36 10.95 0.38
CA ALA A 136 -0.09 9.62 0.73
C ALA A 136 -1.60 9.59 1.07
N GLU A 137 -2.10 10.62 1.76
CA GLU A 137 -3.52 10.73 2.08
C GLU A 137 -4.38 10.95 0.84
N GLU A 138 -3.94 11.74 -0.14
CA GLU A 138 -4.66 11.88 -1.40
C GLU A 138 -4.73 10.55 -2.17
N PHE A 139 -3.66 9.77 -2.18
CA PHE A 139 -3.67 8.42 -2.75
C PHE A 139 -4.70 7.51 -2.07
N ARG A 140 -4.97 7.71 -0.77
CA ARG A 140 -5.93 6.92 0.02
C ARG A 140 -7.39 7.32 -0.18
N ARG A 141 -7.69 8.18 -1.16
CA ARG A 141 -9.05 8.64 -1.47
C ARG A 141 -9.64 7.96 -2.71
N CYS A 142 -9.33 6.68 -2.92
CA CYS A 142 -9.86 5.89 -4.03
C CYS A 142 -9.63 6.54 -5.41
N GLN A 143 -8.37 6.66 -5.81
CA GLN A 143 -7.97 7.29 -7.07
C GLN A 143 -7.95 6.26 -8.22
N LEU A 144 -9.13 5.78 -8.66
CA LEU A 144 -9.23 4.75 -9.69
C LEU A 144 -8.54 5.15 -11.00
N ASP A 145 -8.56 6.44 -11.35
CA ASP A 145 -7.89 6.95 -12.54
C ASP A 145 -6.37 6.89 -12.44
N TRP A 146 -5.82 6.87 -11.23
CA TRP A 146 -4.38 6.66 -10.99
C TRP A 146 -4.00 5.19 -10.89
N GLY A 147 -4.95 4.28 -11.10
CA GLY A 147 -4.75 2.85 -10.91
C GLY A 147 -4.68 2.44 -9.45
N SER A 148 -5.32 3.20 -8.54
CA SER A 148 -5.35 2.94 -7.11
C SER A 148 -6.78 2.80 -6.58
N ALA A 149 -7.05 1.69 -5.90
CA ALA A 149 -8.27 1.46 -5.14
C ALA A 149 -8.08 1.64 -3.63
N ILE A 150 -6.96 2.23 -3.17
CA ILE A 150 -6.77 2.46 -1.73
C ILE A 150 -7.87 3.40 -1.24
N GLY A 151 -8.57 2.99 -0.19
CA GLY A 151 -9.70 3.73 0.37
C GLY A 151 -11.04 3.45 -0.29
N ILE A 152 -11.10 2.52 -1.26
CA ILE A 152 -12.38 2.07 -1.81
C ILE A 152 -13.27 1.50 -0.71
N ASP A 153 -14.52 1.93 -0.67
CA ASP A 153 -15.54 1.31 0.19
C ASP A 153 -16.36 0.33 -0.66
N PRO A 154 -16.24 -0.98 -0.40
CA PRO A 154 -16.97 -1.98 -1.16
C PRO A 154 -18.50 -1.95 -0.95
N GLU A 155 -18.97 -1.27 0.10
CA GLU A 155 -20.40 -1.11 0.41
C GLU A 155 -20.99 0.17 -0.19
N CYS A 156 -20.16 0.97 -0.90
CA CYS A 156 -20.51 2.23 -1.50
C CYS A 156 -20.45 2.19 -3.05
N PRO A 157 -20.96 3.22 -3.76
CA PRO A 157 -20.97 3.29 -5.22
C PRO A 157 -19.61 3.16 -5.90
N GLU A 158 -18.51 3.34 -5.18
CA GLU A 158 -17.15 3.17 -5.73
C GLU A 158 -16.90 1.75 -6.25
N TRP A 159 -17.51 0.73 -5.63
CA TRP A 159 -17.39 -0.65 -6.11
C TRP A 159 -18.07 -0.84 -7.47
N HIS A 160 -19.28 -0.30 -7.62
CA HIS A 160 -19.98 -0.25 -8.90
C HIS A 160 -19.19 0.53 -9.95
N ALA A 161 -18.68 1.72 -9.58
CA ALA A 161 -17.86 2.55 -10.46
C ALA A 161 -16.61 1.81 -10.96
N LEU A 162 -15.95 1.01 -10.09
CA LEU A 162 -14.82 0.18 -10.46
C LEU A 162 -15.21 -0.87 -11.51
N ALA A 163 -16.33 -1.59 -11.32
CA ALA A 163 -16.82 -2.56 -12.29
C ALA A 163 -17.16 -1.91 -13.63
N CYS A 164 -17.90 -0.81 -13.60
CA CYS A 164 -18.29 -0.05 -14.80
C CYS A 164 -17.08 0.47 -15.57
N ARG A 165 -16.03 0.92 -14.86
CA ARG A 165 -14.77 1.34 -15.49
C ARG A 165 -14.17 0.23 -16.34
N PHE A 166 -14.05 -0.99 -15.81
CA PHE A 166 -13.51 -2.11 -16.58
C PHE A 166 -14.43 -2.50 -17.75
N LYS A 167 -15.74 -2.57 -17.55
CA LYS A 167 -16.70 -2.86 -18.64
C LYS A 167 -16.70 -1.81 -19.75
N LEU A 168 -16.46 -0.55 -19.38
CA LEU A 168 -16.39 0.53 -20.37
C LEU A 168 -15.11 0.48 -21.20
N LEU A 169 -13.96 0.25 -20.54
CA LEU A 169 -12.64 0.37 -21.16
C LEU A 169 -12.10 -0.93 -21.75
N CYS A 170 -12.49 -2.08 -21.19
CA CYS A 170 -11.84 -3.36 -21.45
C CYS A 170 -12.77 -4.36 -22.13
N ASP A 171 -12.16 -5.33 -22.82
CA ASP A 171 -12.81 -6.54 -23.36
C ASP A 171 -12.42 -7.80 -22.58
N GLY A 172 -11.76 -7.65 -21.43
CA GLY A 172 -11.46 -8.69 -20.48
C GLY A 172 -10.58 -8.18 -19.33
N VAL A 173 -10.69 -8.83 -18.19
CA VAL A 173 -9.98 -8.49 -16.93
C VAL A 173 -9.27 -9.73 -16.39
N MET A 174 -8.13 -9.52 -15.77
CA MET A 174 -7.33 -10.54 -15.11
C MET A 174 -6.99 -10.07 -13.70
N ASP A 175 -7.26 -10.89 -12.69
CA ASP A 175 -6.83 -10.69 -11.31
C ASP A 175 -5.46 -11.35 -11.11
N LEU A 176 -4.48 -10.62 -10.60
CA LEU A 176 -3.13 -11.13 -10.37
C LEU A 176 -2.87 -11.29 -8.87
N ASP A 177 -2.42 -12.47 -8.47
CA ASP A 177 -2.00 -12.78 -7.08
C ASP A 177 -0.47 -12.89 -7.03
N PHE A 178 0.16 -12.02 -6.24
CA PHE A 178 1.61 -11.98 -6.11
C PHE A 178 2.11 -12.82 -4.94
N LYS A 179 3.16 -13.59 -5.18
CA LYS A 179 3.82 -14.34 -4.12
C LYS A 179 4.80 -13.45 -3.35
N ASN A 180 4.48 -13.16 -2.08
CA ASN A 180 5.35 -12.36 -1.21
C ASN A 180 5.65 -10.97 -1.78
N PHE A 181 4.61 -10.23 -2.20
CA PHE A 181 4.76 -8.93 -2.86
C PHE A 181 5.65 -7.96 -2.06
N ASP A 182 5.30 -7.72 -0.79
CA ASP A 182 6.05 -6.81 0.10
C ASP A 182 7.55 -7.14 0.13
N GLY A 183 7.89 -8.43 0.16
CA GLY A 183 9.28 -8.88 0.24
C GLY A 183 10.00 -8.97 -1.11
N SER A 184 9.29 -8.91 -2.23
CA SER A 184 9.88 -9.11 -3.56
C SER A 184 10.02 -7.84 -4.40
N ILE A 185 9.36 -6.77 -4.00
CA ILE A 185 9.41 -5.50 -4.76
C ILE A 185 10.85 -4.97 -4.83
N PRO A 186 11.37 -4.66 -6.04
CA PRO A 186 12.72 -4.15 -6.22
C PRO A 186 12.95 -2.79 -5.57
N ALA A 187 14.17 -2.59 -5.05
CA ALA A 187 14.58 -1.34 -4.41
C ALA A 187 14.31 -0.09 -5.26
N GLN A 188 14.67 -0.14 -6.55
CA GLN A 188 14.50 1.00 -7.45
C GLN A 188 13.01 1.38 -7.65
N LEU A 189 12.09 0.41 -7.59
CA LEU A 189 10.65 0.71 -7.68
C LEU A 189 10.10 1.35 -6.40
N ILE A 190 10.66 1.00 -5.22
CA ILE A 190 10.33 1.67 -3.95
C ILE A 190 10.82 3.10 -3.97
N ILE A 191 12.07 3.33 -4.39
CA ILE A 191 12.65 4.67 -4.54
C ILE A 191 11.79 5.51 -5.49
N ALA A 192 11.48 4.98 -6.67
CA ALA A 192 10.65 5.66 -7.66
C ALA A 192 9.23 5.98 -7.12
N ALA A 193 8.66 5.10 -6.29
CA ALA A 193 7.37 5.35 -5.66
C ALA A 193 7.42 6.51 -4.66
N VAL A 194 8.47 6.60 -3.86
CA VAL A 194 8.69 7.73 -2.94
C VAL A 194 8.91 9.03 -3.71
N GLU A 195 9.67 9.01 -4.80
CA GLU A 195 9.88 10.17 -5.68
C GLU A 195 8.59 10.64 -6.35
N ILE A 196 7.71 9.70 -6.75
CA ILE A 196 6.38 10.05 -7.29
C ILE A 196 5.57 10.80 -6.23
N LEU A 197 5.53 10.33 -4.99
CA LEU A 197 4.85 11.05 -3.90
C LEU A 197 5.46 12.43 -3.65
N ALA A 198 6.78 12.53 -3.67
CA ALA A 198 7.48 13.80 -3.50
C ALA A 198 7.19 14.80 -4.62
N SER A 199 6.94 14.32 -5.84
CA SER A 199 6.61 15.18 -6.99
C SER A 199 5.29 15.93 -6.85
N PHE A 200 4.43 15.57 -5.90
CA PHE A 200 3.18 16.29 -5.61
C PHE A 200 3.43 17.64 -4.92
N TYR A 201 4.60 17.81 -4.32
CA TYR A 201 4.96 19.03 -3.59
C TYR A 201 5.68 20.00 -4.55
N PRO A 202 5.23 21.26 -4.64
CA PRO A 202 5.92 22.29 -5.46
C PRO A 202 7.39 22.44 -5.06
N GLU A 203 7.65 22.34 -3.76
CA GLU A 203 8.99 22.33 -3.19
C GLU A 203 9.08 21.16 -2.21
N HIS A 204 10.08 20.31 -2.37
CA HIS A 204 10.35 19.20 -1.46
C HIS A 204 11.82 19.17 -1.07
N ASP A 205 12.08 18.75 0.16
CA ASP A 205 13.42 18.50 0.67
C ASP A 205 13.96 17.20 0.06
N LYS A 206 14.84 17.32 -0.93
CA LYS A 206 15.42 16.17 -1.63
C LYS A 206 16.20 15.26 -0.68
N ALA A 207 16.90 15.81 0.31
CA ALA A 207 17.67 15.03 1.26
C ALA A 207 16.74 14.20 2.16
N ALA A 208 15.64 14.79 2.63
CA ALA A 208 14.63 14.09 3.41
C ALA A 208 13.95 12.98 2.59
N VAL A 209 13.57 13.27 1.34
CA VAL A 209 12.95 12.29 0.44
C VAL A 209 13.89 11.12 0.15
N SER A 210 15.17 11.39 -0.15
CA SER A 210 16.20 10.36 -0.35
C SER A 210 16.37 9.49 0.90
N ALA A 211 16.47 10.12 2.07
CA ALA A 211 16.61 9.39 3.34
C ALA A 211 15.40 8.50 3.63
N ILE A 212 14.17 8.98 3.38
CA ILE A 212 12.96 8.17 3.52
C ILE A 212 13.03 6.95 2.59
N ALA A 213 13.35 7.15 1.32
CA ALA A 213 13.44 6.07 0.35
C ALA A 213 14.50 5.03 0.74
N GLU A 214 15.67 5.48 1.14
CA GLU A 214 16.78 4.62 1.55
C GLU A 214 16.48 3.85 2.83
N GLU A 215 15.87 4.49 3.85
CA GLU A 215 15.46 3.79 5.07
C GLU A 215 14.38 2.73 4.83
N LEU A 216 13.48 2.93 3.86
CA LEU A 216 12.50 1.92 3.45
C LEU A 216 13.18 0.73 2.77
N VAL A 217 14.11 0.96 1.87
CA VAL A 217 14.82 -0.09 1.11
C VAL A 217 15.82 -0.82 1.97
N PHE A 218 16.71 -0.08 2.65
CA PHE A 218 17.80 -0.62 3.46
C PHE A 218 17.42 -0.73 4.94
N THR A 219 16.16 -1.09 5.20
CA THR A 219 15.63 -1.23 6.55
C THR A 219 16.51 -2.14 7.40
N THR A 220 17.03 -1.61 8.50
CA THR A 220 17.71 -2.41 9.52
C THR A 220 16.70 -2.83 10.58
N SER A 221 16.44 -4.13 10.69
CA SER A 221 15.43 -4.71 11.58
C SER A 221 16.04 -5.58 12.67
N VAL A 222 15.29 -5.69 13.77
CA VAL A 222 15.58 -6.62 14.86
C VAL A 222 14.39 -7.57 15.03
N VAL A 223 14.68 -8.85 15.03
CA VAL A 223 13.75 -9.93 15.42
C VAL A 223 14.41 -10.71 16.55
N GLU A 224 13.73 -10.83 17.69
CA GLU A 224 14.33 -11.39 18.91
C GLU A 224 15.67 -10.69 19.23
N ASP A 225 16.79 -11.45 19.22
CA ASP A 225 18.14 -10.93 19.48
C ASP A 225 18.97 -10.76 18.18
N GLN A 226 18.37 -10.97 17.01
CA GLN A 226 19.08 -10.91 15.74
C GLN A 226 18.79 -9.58 15.03
N LYS A 227 19.88 -8.94 14.56
CA LYS A 227 19.84 -7.76 13.71
C LYS A 227 20.17 -8.13 12.28
N TYR A 228 19.36 -7.68 11.34
CA TYR A 228 19.61 -7.88 9.91
C TYR A 228 19.24 -6.62 9.12
N GLN A 229 19.76 -6.50 7.91
CA GLN A 229 19.46 -5.42 6.98
C GLN A 229 18.83 -5.97 5.72
N LYS A 230 17.75 -5.34 5.26
CA LYS A 230 17.14 -5.61 3.96
C LYS A 230 17.88 -4.84 2.88
N GLY A 231 17.73 -5.26 1.63
CA GLY A 231 18.22 -4.54 0.44
C GLY A 231 17.16 -4.46 -0.65
N HIS A 232 15.95 -4.90 -0.34
CA HIS A 232 14.76 -4.85 -1.19
C HIS A 232 13.52 -5.15 -0.34
N GLY A 233 12.35 -4.98 -0.93
CA GLY A 233 11.07 -5.19 -0.25
C GLY A 233 10.64 -3.98 0.57
N ASN A 234 9.33 -3.77 0.67
CA ASN A 234 8.72 -2.69 1.43
C ASN A 234 8.38 -3.16 2.85
N PRO A 235 8.81 -2.45 3.91
CA PRO A 235 8.47 -2.82 5.27
C PRO A 235 6.96 -2.68 5.54
N SER A 236 6.31 -3.77 5.94
CA SER A 236 4.86 -3.85 6.08
C SER A 236 4.24 -2.97 7.18
N GLY A 237 5.03 -2.40 8.08
CA GLY A 237 4.59 -1.46 9.12
C GLY A 237 4.94 0.00 8.86
N SER A 238 5.47 0.34 7.70
CA SER A 238 5.73 1.71 7.29
C SER A 238 4.42 2.51 7.16
N PRO A 239 4.42 3.82 7.47
CA PRO A 239 3.30 4.70 7.22
C PRO A 239 2.88 4.79 5.73
N LEU A 240 3.75 4.37 4.82
CA LEU A 240 3.54 4.44 3.36
C LEU A 240 3.32 3.08 2.72
N THR A 241 3.21 1.98 3.50
CA THR A 241 3.22 0.61 2.95
C THR A 241 2.19 0.41 1.84
N ASP A 242 0.93 0.77 2.09
CA ASP A 242 -0.17 0.66 1.15
C ASP A 242 0.05 1.46 -0.14
N VAL A 243 0.48 2.70 0.01
CA VAL A 243 0.69 3.64 -1.12
C VAL A 243 1.91 3.24 -1.93
N VAL A 244 3.05 2.97 -1.26
CA VAL A 244 4.29 2.54 -1.94
C VAL A 244 4.09 1.19 -2.65
N ASN A 245 3.36 0.26 -2.06
CA ASN A 245 3.02 -1.00 -2.72
C ASN A 245 2.15 -0.79 -3.96
N THR A 246 1.12 0.05 -3.88
CA THR A 246 0.23 0.30 -5.02
C THR A 246 0.92 1.06 -6.15
N ILE A 247 1.76 2.05 -5.83
CA ILE A 247 2.59 2.73 -6.84
C ILE A 247 3.61 1.74 -7.42
N GLY A 248 4.28 0.97 -6.56
CA GLY A 248 5.24 -0.04 -6.97
C GLY A 248 4.64 -1.12 -7.86
N LEU A 249 3.40 -1.55 -7.59
CA LEU A 249 2.64 -2.44 -8.47
C LEU A 249 2.42 -1.82 -9.86
N ASN A 250 1.99 -0.56 -9.89
CA ASN A 250 1.83 0.20 -11.14
C ASN A 250 3.13 0.30 -11.94
N LEU A 251 4.25 0.54 -11.27
CA LEU A 251 5.57 0.60 -11.90
C LEU A 251 6.04 -0.78 -12.36
N ALA A 252 5.87 -1.82 -11.55
CA ALA A 252 6.29 -3.19 -11.87
C ALA A 252 5.57 -3.72 -13.12
N LEU A 253 4.24 -3.51 -13.23
CA LEU A 253 3.49 -3.96 -14.40
C LEU A 253 3.86 -3.16 -15.66
N ARG A 254 4.11 -1.87 -15.55
CA ARG A 254 4.64 -1.07 -16.67
C ARG A 254 6.02 -1.54 -17.10
N PHE A 255 6.90 -1.81 -16.13
CA PHE A 255 8.23 -2.32 -16.40
C PHE A 255 8.18 -3.68 -17.11
N ALA A 256 7.34 -4.60 -16.61
CA ALA A 256 7.13 -5.90 -17.24
C ALA A 256 6.58 -5.78 -18.66
N ALA A 257 5.62 -4.87 -18.92
CA ALA A 257 5.11 -4.62 -20.25
C ALA A 257 6.20 -4.11 -21.21
N TYR A 258 7.08 -3.21 -20.74
CA TYR A 258 8.21 -2.77 -21.56
C TYR A 258 9.20 -3.88 -21.88
N LEU A 259 9.44 -4.82 -20.96
CA LEU A 259 10.28 -6.00 -21.26
C LEU A 259 9.68 -6.87 -22.38
N GLU A 260 8.35 -6.89 -22.51
CA GLU A 260 7.62 -7.56 -23.61
C GLU A 260 7.45 -6.68 -24.86
N GLY A 261 8.11 -5.51 -24.90
CA GLY A 261 8.05 -4.58 -26.03
C GLY A 261 6.73 -3.82 -26.17
N VAL A 262 5.94 -3.77 -25.11
CA VAL A 262 4.59 -3.15 -25.10
C VAL A 262 4.59 -1.94 -24.16
N ARG A 263 3.98 -0.84 -24.62
CA ARG A 263 3.67 0.27 -23.74
C ARG A 263 2.36 -0.02 -22.99
N PHE A 264 2.44 -0.12 -21.67
CA PHE A 264 1.31 -0.54 -20.82
C PHE A 264 0.03 0.26 -21.09
N ALA A 265 0.12 1.59 -21.11
CA ALA A 265 -1.03 2.48 -21.26
C ALA A 265 -1.75 2.36 -22.63
N ASP A 266 -1.10 1.80 -23.64
CA ASP A 266 -1.68 1.65 -24.99
C ASP A 266 -2.47 0.34 -25.14
N GLU A 267 -2.23 -0.63 -24.27
CA GLU A 267 -2.79 -1.98 -24.36
C GLU A 267 -3.66 -2.35 -23.15
N GLN A 268 -3.40 -1.76 -21.99
CA GLN A 268 -3.93 -2.21 -20.70
C GLN A 268 -4.24 -1.08 -19.74
N THR A 269 -5.09 -1.38 -18.77
CA THR A 269 -5.33 -0.53 -17.58
C THR A 269 -5.19 -1.37 -16.32
N LEU A 270 -4.96 -0.71 -15.19
CA LEU A 270 -4.75 -1.33 -13.89
C LEU A 270 -5.59 -0.61 -12.83
N VAL A 271 -6.11 -1.37 -11.88
CA VAL A 271 -6.48 -0.86 -10.55
C VAL A 271 -5.93 -1.83 -9.52
N GLY A 272 -5.17 -1.32 -8.56
CA GLY A 272 -4.54 -2.09 -7.51
C GLY A 272 -4.81 -1.58 -6.11
N TYR A 273 -4.65 -2.46 -5.14
CA TYR A 273 -4.61 -2.15 -3.70
C TYR A 273 -3.49 -2.97 -3.05
N GLY A 274 -2.32 -2.35 -2.89
CA GLY A 274 -1.14 -3.09 -2.45
C GLY A 274 -0.72 -4.14 -3.47
N ASP A 275 -0.86 -5.41 -3.11
CA ASP A 275 -0.56 -6.58 -3.93
C ASP A 275 -1.76 -7.12 -4.72
N ASP A 276 -2.98 -6.76 -4.35
CA ASP A 276 -4.17 -7.11 -5.13
C ASP A 276 -4.24 -6.25 -6.40
N ALA A 277 -4.36 -6.89 -7.56
CA ALA A 277 -4.36 -6.23 -8.86
C ALA A 277 -5.46 -6.74 -9.79
N LEU A 278 -6.19 -5.81 -10.40
CA LEU A 278 -7.01 -6.05 -11.58
C LEU A 278 -6.35 -5.41 -12.80
N VAL A 279 -6.00 -6.23 -13.80
CA VAL A 279 -5.43 -5.76 -15.06
C VAL A 279 -6.46 -5.97 -16.16
N GLY A 280 -6.89 -4.89 -16.79
CA GLY A 280 -7.83 -4.93 -17.91
C GLY A 280 -7.12 -4.79 -19.25
N ARG A 281 -7.47 -5.64 -20.20
CA ARG A 281 -7.09 -5.48 -21.60
C ARG A 281 -8.02 -4.47 -22.25
N LEU A 282 -7.46 -3.40 -22.80
CA LEU A 282 -8.25 -2.36 -23.48
C LEU A 282 -8.95 -2.93 -24.70
N LYS A 283 -10.14 -2.41 -25.01
CA LYS A 283 -10.96 -2.87 -26.14
C LYS A 283 -10.21 -2.84 -27.45
N GLY A 284 -10.25 -3.98 -28.17
CA GLY A 284 -9.59 -4.14 -29.46
C GLY A 284 -8.06 -4.21 -29.38
N LYS A 285 -7.50 -4.40 -28.18
CA LYS A 285 -6.07 -4.57 -27.95
C LYS A 285 -5.73 -6.02 -27.64
N GLN A 286 -4.47 -6.38 -27.83
CA GLN A 286 -4.01 -7.74 -27.57
C GLN A 286 -3.76 -7.97 -26.08
N GLY A 287 -3.18 -6.97 -25.39
CA GLY A 287 -2.72 -7.11 -24.02
C GLY A 287 -1.61 -8.14 -23.85
N LEU A 288 -1.14 -8.34 -22.63
CA LEU A 288 -0.17 -9.40 -22.31
C LEU A 288 -0.90 -10.62 -21.76
N SER A 289 -0.55 -11.80 -22.25
CA SER A 289 -1.01 -13.07 -21.68
C SER A 289 -0.46 -13.27 -20.27
N PHE A 290 -1.07 -14.17 -19.49
CA PHE A 290 -0.59 -14.50 -18.15
C PHE A 290 0.86 -15.03 -18.16
N ALA A 291 1.22 -15.85 -19.16
CA ALA A 291 2.58 -16.37 -19.32
C ALA A 291 3.61 -15.25 -19.55
N GLN A 292 3.25 -14.22 -20.31
CA GLN A 292 4.10 -13.04 -20.52
C GLN A 292 4.25 -12.25 -19.21
N TRP A 293 3.16 -12.04 -18.46
CA TRP A 293 3.24 -11.45 -17.11
C TRP A 293 4.16 -12.23 -16.20
N GLN A 294 4.01 -13.57 -16.14
CA GLN A 294 4.90 -14.43 -15.32
C GLN A 294 6.36 -14.29 -15.72
N SER A 295 6.66 -14.39 -17.02
CA SER A 295 8.01 -14.32 -17.53
C SER A 295 8.68 -12.97 -17.25
N ALA A 296 7.98 -11.88 -17.55
CA ALA A 296 8.52 -10.54 -17.41
C ALA A 296 8.68 -10.14 -15.93
N LEU A 297 7.70 -10.42 -15.08
CA LEU A 297 7.78 -10.14 -13.65
C LEU A 297 8.86 -10.98 -12.95
N ALA A 298 9.04 -12.24 -13.35
CA ALA A 298 10.11 -13.08 -12.82
C ALA A 298 11.50 -12.49 -13.10
N GLN A 299 11.72 -11.82 -14.23
CA GLN A 299 12.98 -11.15 -14.56
C GLN A 299 13.31 -10.01 -13.57
N ILE A 300 12.32 -9.40 -12.97
CA ILE A 300 12.51 -8.37 -11.94
C ILE A 300 12.40 -8.90 -10.50
N GLY A 301 12.36 -10.23 -10.33
CA GLY A 301 12.33 -10.90 -9.01
C GLY A 301 10.92 -10.98 -8.38
N MET A 302 9.87 -10.64 -9.13
CA MET A 302 8.50 -10.73 -8.67
C MET A 302 7.79 -11.92 -9.32
N ASN A 303 7.06 -12.70 -8.52
CA ASN A 303 6.38 -13.89 -9.01
C ASN A 303 4.87 -13.72 -8.88
N VAL A 304 4.17 -13.91 -10.00
CA VAL A 304 2.71 -13.90 -10.07
C VAL A 304 2.19 -15.33 -10.24
N THR A 305 1.08 -15.61 -9.59
CA THR A 305 0.36 -16.89 -9.69
C THR A 305 -1.09 -16.64 -10.09
N PRO A 306 -1.75 -17.64 -10.75
CA PRO A 306 -3.17 -17.54 -10.99
C PRO A 306 -3.96 -17.33 -9.69
N ALA A 307 -5.02 -16.54 -9.74
CA ALA A 307 -5.80 -16.19 -8.55
C ALA A 307 -6.44 -17.42 -7.87
N ASP A 308 -6.78 -18.46 -8.64
CA ASP A 308 -7.32 -19.73 -8.11
C ASP A 308 -6.27 -20.61 -7.42
N LYS A 309 -4.96 -20.30 -7.60
CA LYS A 309 -3.80 -21.03 -7.03
C LYS A 309 -3.71 -22.52 -7.39
N THR A 310 -4.53 -22.99 -8.30
CA THR A 310 -4.61 -24.41 -8.74
C THR A 310 -4.29 -24.58 -10.19
N SER A 311 -4.57 -23.61 -11.03
CA SER A 311 -4.28 -23.60 -12.47
C SER A 311 -2.81 -23.23 -12.73
N GLU A 312 -2.28 -23.67 -13.88
CA GLU A 312 -0.96 -23.26 -14.37
C GLU A 312 -0.99 -21.95 -15.13
N THR A 313 -2.17 -21.59 -15.66
CA THR A 313 -2.39 -20.36 -16.43
C THR A 313 -3.76 -19.78 -16.13
N GLN A 314 -3.96 -18.53 -16.54
CA GLN A 314 -5.28 -17.91 -16.55
C GLN A 314 -5.43 -17.01 -17.77
N GLU A 315 -6.67 -16.73 -18.13
CA GLU A 315 -7.03 -15.88 -19.26
C GLU A 315 -7.78 -14.63 -18.79
N TYR A 316 -7.95 -13.66 -19.69
CA TYR A 316 -8.85 -12.54 -19.46
C TYR A 316 -10.29 -13.03 -19.38
N ARG A 317 -11.04 -12.57 -18.40
CA ARG A 317 -12.40 -12.97 -18.07
C ARG A 317 -13.31 -11.75 -17.96
N GLU A 318 -14.59 -11.96 -17.87
CA GLU A 318 -15.54 -10.92 -17.51
C GLU A 318 -15.28 -10.45 -16.06
N ILE A 319 -15.68 -9.22 -15.74
CA ILE A 319 -15.45 -8.63 -14.41
C ILE A 319 -16.18 -9.44 -13.31
N GLU A 320 -17.27 -10.09 -13.63
CA GLU A 320 -18.06 -10.94 -12.73
C GLU A 320 -17.34 -12.24 -12.34
N GLU A 321 -16.34 -12.65 -13.11
CA GLU A 321 -15.60 -13.90 -12.91
C GLU A 321 -14.29 -13.71 -12.14
N VAL A 322 -13.86 -12.47 -11.91
CA VAL A 322 -12.63 -12.15 -11.18
C VAL A 322 -12.92 -11.79 -9.72
N GLN A 323 -11.88 -11.82 -8.90
CA GLN A 323 -11.94 -11.39 -7.50
C GLN A 323 -11.02 -10.20 -7.26
N PHE A 324 -11.46 -9.30 -6.39
CA PHE A 324 -10.65 -8.18 -5.92
C PHE A 324 -10.94 -7.94 -4.43
N LEU A 325 -9.92 -7.76 -3.62
CA LEU A 325 -10.06 -7.60 -2.16
C LEU A 325 -10.91 -8.71 -1.52
N LYS A 326 -10.77 -9.94 -2.02
CA LYS A 326 -11.55 -11.14 -1.62
C LYS A 326 -13.06 -11.01 -1.84
N ARG A 327 -13.48 -10.19 -2.79
CA ARG A 327 -14.87 -9.97 -3.16
C ARG A 327 -15.06 -10.21 -4.66
N LYS A 328 -16.26 -10.62 -5.02
CA LYS A 328 -16.71 -10.72 -6.42
C LYS A 328 -17.55 -9.51 -6.79
N PHE A 329 -17.63 -9.25 -8.06
CA PHE A 329 -18.52 -8.25 -8.66
C PHE A 329 -19.82 -8.95 -9.10
N VAL A 330 -20.92 -8.70 -8.42
CA VAL A 330 -22.19 -9.34 -8.70
C VAL A 330 -23.22 -8.27 -9.02
N PRO A 331 -23.88 -8.30 -10.21
CA PRO A 331 -24.98 -7.39 -10.49
C PRO A 331 -26.16 -7.74 -9.56
N SER A 332 -26.76 -6.73 -8.96
CA SER A 332 -27.88 -6.88 -8.01
C SER A 332 -29.18 -6.44 -8.64
N GLU A 333 -30.20 -7.31 -8.61
CA GLU A 333 -31.56 -6.96 -9.06
C GLU A 333 -32.21 -5.93 -8.11
N GLU A 334 -31.83 -5.91 -6.84
CA GLU A 334 -32.35 -4.96 -5.84
C GLU A 334 -31.87 -3.52 -6.09
N PHE A 335 -30.72 -3.35 -6.74
CA PHE A 335 -30.10 -2.06 -7.04
C PHE A 335 -30.02 -1.82 -8.56
N ASP A 336 -31.07 -2.12 -9.32
CA ASP A 336 -31.19 -1.86 -10.76
C ASP A 336 -30.02 -2.36 -11.62
N GLY A 337 -29.37 -3.46 -11.18
CA GLY A 337 -28.21 -4.05 -11.85
C GLY A 337 -26.87 -3.46 -11.44
N ASP A 338 -26.83 -2.60 -10.44
CA ASP A 338 -25.57 -2.09 -9.87
C ASP A 338 -24.72 -3.24 -9.31
N TYR A 339 -23.41 -3.13 -9.47
CA TYR A 339 -22.47 -4.13 -8.95
C TYR A 339 -22.30 -3.99 -7.45
N VAL A 340 -22.54 -5.08 -6.74
CA VAL A 340 -22.31 -5.21 -5.30
C VAL A 340 -21.10 -6.10 -5.01
N ALA A 341 -20.45 -5.84 -3.88
CA ALA A 341 -19.27 -6.58 -3.44
C ALA A 341 -19.68 -7.81 -2.62
N VAL A 342 -19.59 -9.00 -3.19
CA VAL A 342 -19.98 -10.24 -2.51
C VAL A 342 -18.77 -10.95 -1.95
N ILE A 343 -18.80 -11.21 -0.63
CA ILE A 343 -17.75 -11.97 0.08
C ILE A 343 -18.08 -13.46 0.00
N ASP A 344 -17.04 -14.29 -0.17
CA ASP A 344 -17.18 -15.74 -0.13
C ASP A 344 -17.74 -16.23 1.23
N LYS A 345 -18.71 -17.16 1.18
CA LYS A 345 -19.37 -17.75 2.37
C LYS A 345 -18.36 -18.33 3.37
N ALA A 346 -17.27 -18.93 2.91
CA ALA A 346 -16.21 -19.46 3.78
C ALA A 346 -15.50 -18.34 4.57
N THR A 347 -15.31 -17.17 3.97
CA THR A 347 -14.74 -15.99 4.64
C THR A 347 -15.70 -15.45 5.71
N ILE A 348 -16.99 -15.39 5.41
CA ILE A 348 -18.02 -14.99 6.38
C ILE A 348 -18.04 -15.97 7.57
N GLY A 349 -17.98 -17.28 7.30
CA GLY A 349 -17.89 -18.30 8.35
C GLY A 349 -16.70 -18.10 9.29
N LYS A 350 -15.54 -17.70 8.75
CA LYS A 350 -14.35 -17.36 9.57
C LYS A 350 -14.57 -16.13 10.45
N ILE A 351 -15.22 -15.08 9.94
CA ILE A 351 -15.51 -13.86 10.72
C ILE A 351 -16.42 -14.20 11.93
N LEU A 352 -17.33 -15.16 11.78
CA LEU A 352 -18.23 -15.60 12.85
C LEU A 352 -17.54 -16.46 13.92
N LEU A 353 -16.53 -17.24 13.52
CA LEU A 353 -15.86 -18.20 14.40
C LEU A 353 -14.70 -17.61 15.20
N PHE A 354 -14.10 -16.52 14.72
CA PHE A 354 -12.88 -15.97 15.32
C PHE A 354 -13.10 -14.58 15.89
N CYS A 355 -12.60 -14.36 17.10
CA CYS A 355 -12.53 -13.04 17.73
C CYS A 355 -11.17 -12.86 18.41
N LYS A 356 -10.74 -11.62 18.58
CA LYS A 356 -9.53 -11.29 19.35
C LYS A 356 -9.74 -11.66 20.82
N LYS A 357 -8.66 -12.06 21.52
CA LYS A 357 -8.71 -12.46 22.95
C LYS A 357 -9.31 -11.38 23.87
N ASP A 358 -9.14 -10.12 23.50
CA ASP A 358 -9.62 -8.94 24.23
C ASP A 358 -10.96 -8.39 23.71
N ALA A 359 -11.61 -9.10 22.79
CA ALA A 359 -12.90 -8.71 22.25
C ALA A 359 -13.97 -8.70 23.34
N THR A 360 -14.65 -7.57 23.53
CA THR A 360 -15.81 -7.49 24.43
C THR A 360 -17.00 -8.22 23.80
N MET A 361 -17.91 -8.74 24.65
CA MET A 361 -19.16 -9.37 24.18
C MET A 361 -19.94 -8.43 23.24
N THR A 362 -19.93 -7.13 23.52
CA THR A 362 -20.58 -6.12 22.67
C THR A 362 -19.94 -6.01 21.29
N SER A 363 -18.61 -6.02 21.21
CA SER A 363 -17.88 -5.98 19.91
C SER A 363 -18.10 -7.27 19.12
N LEU A 364 -18.16 -8.41 19.80
CA LEU A 364 -18.45 -9.70 19.19
C LEU A 364 -19.88 -9.76 18.61
N TRP A 365 -20.88 -9.30 19.36
CA TRP A 365 -22.25 -9.22 18.89
C TRP A 365 -22.41 -8.28 17.69
N LYS A 366 -21.75 -7.12 17.71
CA LYS A 366 -21.74 -6.19 16.56
C LYS A 366 -21.12 -6.82 15.31
N ALA A 367 -19.99 -7.52 15.45
CA ALA A 367 -19.34 -8.22 14.35
C ALA A 367 -20.23 -9.33 13.77
N ARG A 368 -20.87 -10.13 14.65
CA ARG A 368 -21.81 -11.20 14.24
C ARG A 368 -23.08 -10.65 13.59
N ALA A 369 -23.63 -9.56 14.10
CA ALA A 369 -24.79 -8.90 13.51
C ALA A 369 -24.47 -8.36 12.10
N ARG A 370 -23.32 -7.71 11.92
CA ARG A 370 -22.85 -7.27 10.59
C ARG A 370 -22.66 -8.45 9.62
N ALA A 371 -22.05 -9.53 10.09
CA ALA A 371 -21.90 -10.73 9.27
C ALA A 371 -23.25 -11.37 8.91
N ALA A 372 -24.23 -11.35 9.81
CA ALA A 372 -25.59 -11.88 9.56
C ALA A 372 -26.34 -11.05 8.49
N VAL A 373 -26.17 -9.72 8.49
CA VAL A 373 -26.77 -8.84 7.47
C VAL A 373 -26.19 -9.12 6.07
N VAL A 374 -24.94 -9.54 5.99
CA VAL A 374 -24.31 -9.95 4.71
C VAL A 374 -24.79 -11.34 4.25
N PHE A 375 -25.44 -12.11 5.13
CA PHE A 375 -26.00 -13.42 4.81
C PHE A 375 -27.47 -13.37 4.33
N SER A 376 -28.18 -12.31 4.67
CA SER A 376 -29.56 -12.08 4.22
C SER A 376 -29.60 -11.43 2.85
#